data_a18435d0f983b1c4aa0a1551a7d2460d
#
_entry.id   a18435d0f983b1c4aa0a1551a7d2460d
#
_cell.length_a   1.000
_cell.length_b   1.000
_cell.length_c   1.000
_cell.angle_alpha   90.00
_cell.angle_beta   90.00
_cell.angle_gamma   90.00
#
_symmetry.space_group_name_H-M   'P 1'
#
loop_
_entity.id
_entity.type
_entity.pdbx_description
1 polymer ?
#
loop_
_entity_poly.entity_id
_entity_poly.type
_entity_poly.pdbx_seq_one_letter_code
_entity_poly.pdbx_strand_id
1 'polypeptide(L)'
;MWSYVRTICVLIFCLAFSAAAVAQQLRIGYVDMKEVLDNAPQVIAGKSKLDREFRSRNDAIEMDELRAGALESRLQQADMNSDNTLQLERETRELRRNISRRKEDLRDELSFRRTEEVQQLEEEINVAVQEIAKRNGFDLIISSPVVYASPDLNITDLILEQLEVEFAADQMELSTP
;
A
#
# COMPACT_ATOMS: atom_id res chain seq x y z
N MET A 1 -21.83 69.40 -24.63
CA MET A 1 -20.50 68.88 -24.24
C MET A 1 -20.53 68.04 -22.98
N TRP A 2 -21.24 68.38 -21.93
CA TRP A 2 -21.25 67.64 -20.64
C TRP A 2 -21.93 66.27 -20.72
N SER A 3 -22.92 66.05 -21.58
CA SER A 3 -23.56 64.74 -21.77
C SER A 3 -22.65 63.73 -22.45
N TYR A 4 -21.81 64.14 -23.36
CA TYR A 4 -20.83 63.22 -23.99
C TYR A 4 -19.73 62.79 -23.05
N VAL A 5 -19.28 63.65 -22.15
CA VAL A 5 -18.31 63.31 -21.12
C VAL A 5 -18.86 62.25 -20.15
N ARG A 6 -20.15 62.40 -19.75
CA ARG A 6 -20.83 61.37 -18.88
C ARG A 6 -20.98 60.05 -19.55
N THR A 7 -21.34 60.00 -20.86
CA THR A 7 -21.46 58.75 -21.59
C THR A 7 -20.10 58.05 -21.81
N ILE A 8 -19.04 58.80 -22.05
CA ILE A 8 -17.69 58.27 -22.16
C ILE A 8 -17.18 57.71 -20.84
N CYS A 9 -17.41 58.39 -19.71
CA CYS A 9 -17.06 57.87 -18.38
C CYS A 9 -17.80 56.61 -18.01
N VAL A 10 -19.09 56.49 -18.35
CA VAL A 10 -19.87 55.25 -18.10
C VAL A 10 -19.36 54.08 -18.98
N LEU A 11 -18.99 54.39 -20.26
CA LEU A 11 -18.44 53.37 -21.14
C LEU A 11 -17.07 52.87 -20.67
N ILE A 12 -16.18 53.75 -20.20
CA ILE A 12 -14.88 53.39 -19.63
C ILE A 12 -15.07 52.63 -18.33
N PHE A 13 -16.03 52.97 -17.48
CA PHE A 13 -16.33 52.27 -16.24
C PHE A 13 -16.88 50.85 -16.50
N CYS A 14 -17.75 50.69 -17.47
CA CYS A 14 -18.23 49.38 -17.90
C CYS A 14 -17.11 48.50 -18.52
N LEU A 15 -16.20 49.07 -19.31
CA LEU A 15 -15.02 48.30 -19.82
C LEU A 15 -14.06 47.89 -18.71
N ALA A 16 -13.85 48.75 -17.71
CA ALA A 16 -12.97 48.41 -16.57
C ALA A 16 -13.57 47.30 -15.69
N PHE A 17 -14.90 47.20 -15.62
CA PHE A 17 -15.57 46.14 -14.83
C PHE A 17 -15.57 44.79 -15.51
N SER A 18 -15.42 44.72 -16.83
CA SER A 18 -15.36 43.47 -17.61
C SER A 18 -14.04 42.72 -17.49
N ALA A 19 -12.97 43.37 -16.99
CA ALA A 19 -11.63 42.77 -16.88
C ALA A 19 -11.40 41.91 -15.61
N ALA A 20 -12.40 41.85 -14.70
CA ALA A 20 -12.23 41.21 -13.39
C ALA A 20 -12.81 39.79 -13.27
N ALA A 21 -13.32 39.19 -14.39
CA ALA A 21 -13.65 37.78 -14.41
C ALA A 21 -12.39 36.95 -14.64
N VAL A 22 -11.48 36.93 -13.67
CA VAL A 22 -10.44 35.90 -13.60
C VAL A 22 -11.20 34.59 -13.31
N ALA A 23 -11.48 33.84 -14.37
CA ALA A 23 -11.96 32.49 -14.21
C ALA A 23 -10.87 31.75 -13.39
N GLN A 24 -11.16 31.44 -12.13
CA GLN A 24 -10.29 30.57 -11.35
C GLN A 24 -10.21 29.24 -12.10
N GLN A 25 -9.06 28.99 -12.68
CA GLN A 25 -8.81 27.75 -13.41
C GLN A 25 -8.75 26.65 -12.38
N LEU A 26 -9.78 25.81 -12.34
CA LEU A 26 -9.88 24.66 -11.42
C LEU A 26 -8.69 23.75 -11.68
N ARG A 27 -7.89 23.53 -10.63
CA ARG A 27 -6.72 22.67 -10.69
C ARG A 27 -7.09 21.26 -10.26
N ILE A 28 -7.18 20.36 -11.25
CA ILE A 28 -7.54 18.96 -11.05
C ILE A 28 -6.29 18.10 -11.19
N GLY A 29 -6.11 17.16 -10.25
CA GLY A 29 -5.07 16.12 -10.33
C GLY A 29 -5.68 14.73 -10.43
N TYR A 30 -5.00 13.81 -11.09
CA TYR A 30 -5.29 12.39 -11.09
C TYR A 30 -4.17 11.62 -10.41
N VAL A 31 -4.53 10.69 -9.52
CA VAL A 31 -3.59 9.81 -8.81
C VAL A 31 -3.95 8.35 -9.07
N ASP A 32 -2.99 7.57 -9.56
CA ASP A 32 -3.10 6.12 -9.60
C ASP A 32 -2.78 5.53 -8.23
N MET A 33 -3.83 5.29 -7.43
CA MET A 33 -3.69 4.73 -6.08
C MET A 33 -3.05 3.35 -6.09
N LYS A 34 -3.25 2.56 -7.15
CA LYS A 34 -2.58 1.26 -7.26
C LYS A 34 -1.08 1.44 -7.37
N GLU A 35 -0.63 2.35 -8.23
CA GLU A 35 0.79 2.66 -8.40
C GLU A 35 1.40 3.22 -7.11
N VAL A 36 0.68 4.10 -6.39
CA VAL A 36 1.11 4.61 -5.08
C VAL A 36 1.25 3.47 -4.08
N LEU A 37 0.25 2.60 -3.91
CA LEU A 37 0.27 1.47 -2.98
C LEU A 37 1.32 0.40 -3.35
N ASP A 38 1.70 0.32 -4.61
CA ASP A 38 2.75 -0.62 -5.02
C ASP A 38 4.17 -0.06 -4.74
N ASN A 39 4.36 1.27 -4.76
CA ASN A 39 5.68 1.92 -4.73
C ASN A 39 5.95 2.79 -3.49
N ALA A 40 4.93 3.19 -2.73
CA ALA A 40 5.14 4.03 -1.55
C ALA A 40 6.06 3.36 -0.52
N PRO A 41 7.07 4.07 0.03
CA PRO A 41 8.05 3.49 0.94
C PRO A 41 7.42 2.97 2.24
N GLN A 42 6.33 3.57 2.72
CA GLN A 42 5.56 3.11 3.86
C GLN A 42 5.00 1.70 3.62
N VAL A 43 4.47 1.45 2.41
CA VAL A 43 3.90 0.15 2.03
C VAL A 43 5.00 -0.91 1.91
N ILE A 44 6.14 -0.56 1.31
CA ILE A 44 7.30 -1.45 1.20
C ILE A 44 7.82 -1.81 2.59
N ALA A 45 7.91 -0.84 3.50
CA ALA A 45 8.32 -1.05 4.89
C ALA A 45 7.33 -1.95 5.65
N GLY A 46 6.02 -1.73 5.50
CA GLY A 46 4.97 -2.55 6.09
C GLY A 46 5.05 -4.00 5.63
N LYS A 47 5.15 -4.24 4.31
CA LYS A 47 5.37 -5.58 3.74
C LYS A 47 6.60 -6.25 4.34
N SER A 48 7.73 -5.53 4.41
CA SER A 48 8.98 -6.06 4.98
C SER A 48 8.88 -6.37 6.47
N LYS A 49 8.13 -5.58 7.23
CA LYS A 49 7.85 -5.82 8.65
C LYS A 49 7.05 -7.10 8.82
N LEU A 50 6.00 -7.27 8.04
CA LEU A 50 5.15 -8.45 8.05
C LEU A 50 5.94 -9.72 7.69
N ASP A 51 6.76 -9.67 6.64
CA ASP A 51 7.61 -10.79 6.24
C ASP A 51 8.59 -11.19 7.37
N ARG A 52 9.16 -10.23 8.10
CA ARG A 52 10.02 -10.53 9.26
C ARG A 52 9.25 -11.16 10.42
N GLU A 53 8.03 -10.68 10.70
CA GLU A 53 7.16 -11.21 11.76
C GLU A 53 6.83 -12.69 11.53
N PHE A 54 6.53 -13.04 10.28
CA PHE A 54 6.12 -14.40 9.92
C PHE A 54 7.26 -15.36 9.61
N ARG A 55 8.48 -14.86 9.41
CA ARG A 55 9.65 -15.66 9.01
C ARG A 55 9.94 -16.79 9.99
N SER A 56 10.03 -16.52 11.28
CA SER A 56 10.38 -17.53 12.29
C SER A 56 9.38 -18.70 12.33
N ARG A 57 8.11 -18.42 12.07
CA ARG A 57 7.03 -19.42 12.04
C ARG A 57 7.10 -20.26 10.76
N ASN A 58 7.45 -19.62 9.64
CA ASN A 58 7.68 -20.32 8.39
C ASN A 58 8.90 -21.25 8.47
N ASP A 59 10.02 -20.74 9.02
CA ASP A 59 11.24 -21.53 9.23
C ASP A 59 10.99 -22.75 10.13
N ALA A 60 10.17 -22.60 11.18
CA ALA A 60 9.80 -23.71 12.05
C ALA A 60 8.97 -24.78 11.30
N ILE A 61 8.09 -24.39 10.39
CA ILE A 61 7.34 -25.33 9.55
C ILE A 61 8.28 -26.05 8.58
N GLU A 62 9.23 -25.34 7.98
CA GLU A 62 10.23 -25.93 7.08
C GLU A 62 11.09 -27.00 7.79
N MET A 63 11.52 -26.71 9.03
CA MET A 63 12.23 -27.69 9.86
C MET A 63 11.39 -28.93 10.15
N ASP A 64 10.09 -28.76 10.44
CA ASP A 64 9.20 -29.90 10.62
C ASP A 64 8.98 -30.71 9.33
N GLU A 65 8.99 -30.06 8.17
CA GLU A 65 8.95 -30.75 6.87
C GLU A 65 10.19 -31.58 6.60
N LEU A 66 11.39 -31.03 6.91
CA LEU A 66 12.63 -31.78 6.81
C LEU A 66 12.62 -33.00 7.74
N ARG A 67 12.10 -32.83 8.97
CA ARG A 67 11.94 -33.93 9.92
C ARG A 67 10.97 -35.00 9.40
N ALA A 68 9.84 -34.60 8.83
CA ALA A 68 8.86 -35.52 8.25
C ALA A 68 9.48 -36.33 7.09
N GLY A 69 10.25 -35.67 6.21
CA GLY A 69 10.98 -36.33 5.12
C GLY A 69 12.00 -37.36 5.65
N ALA A 70 12.71 -37.03 6.72
CA ALA A 70 13.64 -37.97 7.37
C ALA A 70 12.93 -39.21 7.97
N LEU A 71 11.77 -39.00 8.61
CA LEU A 71 10.95 -40.10 9.13
C LEU A 71 10.41 -40.99 8.00
N GLU A 72 9.95 -40.41 6.91
CA GLU A 72 9.50 -41.16 5.72
C GLU A 72 10.61 -41.99 5.10
N SER A 73 11.82 -41.44 4.99
CA SER A 73 12.99 -42.18 4.50
C SER A 73 13.33 -43.37 5.41
N ARG A 74 13.19 -43.21 6.72
CA ARG A 74 13.38 -44.30 7.70
C ARG A 74 12.29 -45.37 7.58
N LEU A 75 11.04 -44.97 7.36
CA LEU A 75 9.94 -45.89 7.11
C LEU A 75 10.16 -46.76 5.89
N GLN A 76 10.68 -46.19 4.79
CA GLN A 76 10.98 -46.95 3.57
C GLN A 76 12.07 -48.01 3.78
N GLN A 77 12.94 -47.83 4.77
CA GLN A 77 14.05 -48.75 5.09
C GLN A 77 13.70 -49.72 6.23
N ALA A 78 12.55 -49.56 6.88
CA ALA A 78 12.15 -50.36 8.04
C ALA A 78 11.51 -51.71 7.62
N ASP A 79 11.69 -52.70 8.47
CA ASP A 79 11.00 -53.99 8.29
C ASP A 79 9.52 -53.83 8.61
N MET A 80 8.66 -54.17 7.65
CA MET A 80 7.21 -53.94 7.67
C MET A 80 6.45 -54.61 8.82
N ASN A 81 7.06 -55.56 9.50
CA ASN A 81 6.41 -56.40 10.52
C ASN A 81 6.85 -56.09 11.94
N SER A 82 7.50 -54.96 12.21
CA SER A 82 7.92 -54.60 13.57
C SER A 82 6.99 -53.57 14.23
N ASP A 83 6.78 -53.70 15.54
CA ASP A 83 6.03 -52.71 16.34
C ASP A 83 6.62 -51.31 16.21
N ASN A 84 7.93 -51.19 16.02
CA ASN A 84 8.59 -49.93 15.80
C ASN A 84 8.17 -49.27 14.48
N THR A 85 7.88 -50.03 13.43
CA THR A 85 7.40 -49.47 12.15
C THR A 85 6.01 -48.87 12.30
N LEU A 86 5.12 -49.54 13.03
CA LEU A 86 3.77 -49.03 13.30
C LEU A 86 3.80 -47.74 14.13
N GLN A 87 4.73 -47.61 15.07
CA GLN A 87 4.91 -46.39 15.85
C GLN A 87 5.46 -45.26 14.96
N LEU A 88 6.46 -45.53 14.15
CA LEU A 88 7.05 -44.58 13.21
C LEU A 88 6.03 -44.08 12.19
N GLU A 89 5.17 -44.94 11.67
CA GLU A 89 4.06 -44.55 10.79
C GLU A 89 3.08 -43.61 11.48
N ARG A 90 2.71 -43.85 12.75
CA ARG A 90 1.80 -42.97 13.50
C ARG A 90 2.43 -41.59 13.71
N GLU A 91 3.72 -41.55 14.12
CA GLU A 91 4.47 -40.30 14.30
C GLU A 91 4.52 -39.51 13.00
N THR A 92 4.86 -40.16 11.88
CA THR A 92 4.93 -39.51 10.57
C THR A 92 3.59 -38.95 10.14
N ARG A 93 2.51 -39.71 10.28
CA ARG A 93 1.16 -39.22 9.94
C ARG A 93 0.71 -38.08 10.82
N GLU A 94 1.04 -38.09 12.11
CA GLU A 94 0.70 -37.03 13.05
C GLU A 94 1.48 -35.76 12.73
N LEU A 95 2.78 -35.86 12.49
CA LEU A 95 3.64 -34.73 12.11
C LEU A 95 3.14 -34.10 10.80
N ARG A 96 2.82 -34.90 9.78
CA ARG A 96 2.26 -34.42 8.51
C ARG A 96 0.95 -33.65 8.69
N ARG A 97 0.04 -34.17 9.54
CA ARG A 97 -1.21 -33.46 9.83
C ARG A 97 -0.97 -32.15 10.57
N ASN A 98 -0.01 -32.13 11.50
CA ASN A 98 0.36 -30.89 12.20
C ASN A 98 0.97 -29.86 11.28
N ILE A 99 1.88 -30.26 10.38
CA ILE A 99 2.45 -29.39 9.36
C ILE A 99 1.36 -28.80 8.48
N SER A 100 0.44 -29.63 7.97
CA SER A 100 -0.65 -29.16 7.09
C SER A 100 -1.51 -28.10 7.78
N ARG A 101 -1.95 -28.34 9.02
CA ARG A 101 -2.73 -27.37 9.78
C ARG A 101 -1.95 -26.08 10.02
N ARG A 102 -0.70 -26.16 10.48
CA ARG A 102 0.12 -24.99 10.76
C ARG A 102 0.40 -24.17 9.50
N LYS A 103 0.54 -24.80 8.33
CA LYS A 103 0.66 -24.08 7.04
C LYS A 103 -0.62 -23.35 6.67
N GLU A 104 -1.76 -23.99 6.87
CA GLU A 104 -3.07 -23.37 6.60
C GLU A 104 -3.30 -22.19 7.54
N ASP A 105 -3.15 -22.38 8.85
CA ASP A 105 -3.28 -21.34 9.86
C ASP A 105 -2.34 -20.14 9.57
N LEU A 106 -1.08 -20.43 9.24
CA LEU A 106 -0.09 -19.39 8.92
C LEU A 106 -0.46 -18.60 7.67
N ARG A 107 -0.96 -19.29 6.64
CA ARG A 107 -1.41 -18.65 5.39
C ARG A 107 -2.61 -17.75 5.61
N ASP A 108 -3.58 -18.22 6.37
CA ASP A 108 -4.81 -17.49 6.66
C ASP A 108 -4.52 -16.25 7.51
N GLU A 109 -3.69 -16.40 8.55
CA GLU A 109 -3.26 -15.29 9.39
C GLU A 109 -2.43 -14.27 8.60
N LEU A 110 -1.48 -14.71 7.78
CA LEU A 110 -0.70 -13.81 6.91
C LEU A 110 -1.59 -13.06 5.92
N SER A 111 -2.58 -13.74 5.33
CA SER A 111 -3.54 -13.12 4.41
C SER A 111 -4.38 -12.05 5.11
N PHE A 112 -4.87 -12.35 6.31
CA PHE A 112 -5.63 -11.42 7.14
C PHE A 112 -4.77 -10.20 7.53
N ARG A 113 -3.59 -10.42 8.07
CA ARG A 113 -2.65 -9.36 8.48
C ARG A 113 -2.23 -8.48 7.31
N ARG A 114 -2.01 -9.09 6.14
CA ARG A 114 -1.71 -8.32 4.92
C ARG A 114 -2.87 -7.40 4.51
N THR A 115 -4.10 -7.88 4.62
CA THR A 115 -5.28 -7.08 4.29
C THR A 115 -5.45 -5.92 5.26
N GLU A 116 -5.30 -6.17 6.56
CA GLU A 116 -5.35 -5.11 7.58
C GLU A 116 -4.28 -4.04 7.35
N GLU A 117 -3.03 -4.45 7.10
CA GLU A 117 -1.90 -3.54 6.89
C GLU A 117 -2.12 -2.68 5.64
N VAL A 118 -2.60 -3.28 4.54
CA VAL A 118 -2.90 -2.54 3.31
C VAL A 118 -4.02 -1.53 3.53
N GLN A 119 -5.09 -1.89 4.24
CA GLN A 119 -6.20 -0.97 4.52
C GLN A 119 -5.75 0.22 5.39
N GLN A 120 -4.96 -0.04 6.42
CA GLN A 120 -4.42 1.01 7.27
C GLN A 120 -3.51 1.96 6.47
N LEU A 121 -2.60 1.41 5.67
CA LEU A 121 -1.70 2.21 4.83
C LEU A 121 -2.45 3.00 3.75
N GLU A 122 -3.53 2.45 3.19
CA GLU A 122 -4.38 3.17 2.24
C GLU A 122 -5.05 4.39 2.89
N GLU A 123 -5.53 4.27 4.14
CA GLU A 123 -6.08 5.39 4.89
C GLU A 123 -5.03 6.46 5.18
N GLU A 124 -3.83 6.07 5.62
CA GLU A 124 -2.71 6.99 5.89
C GLU A 124 -2.28 7.73 4.60
N ILE A 125 -2.14 6.99 3.49
CA ILE A 125 -1.80 7.58 2.19
C ILE A 125 -2.89 8.53 1.70
N ASN A 126 -4.17 8.21 1.88
CA ASN A 126 -5.26 9.10 1.50
C ASN A 126 -5.19 10.44 2.27
N VAL A 127 -4.84 10.42 3.55
CA VAL A 127 -4.63 11.64 4.34
C VAL A 127 -3.45 12.44 3.79
N ALA A 128 -2.31 11.78 3.54
CA ALA A 128 -1.13 12.42 2.98
C ALA A 128 -1.41 13.03 1.59
N VAL A 129 -2.11 12.31 0.70
CA VAL A 129 -2.53 12.82 -0.62
C VAL A 129 -3.38 14.09 -0.49
N GLN A 130 -4.32 14.13 0.47
CA GLN A 130 -5.13 15.33 0.71
C GLN A 130 -4.29 16.53 1.17
N GLU A 131 -3.32 16.31 2.03
CA GLU A 131 -2.42 17.38 2.52
C GLU A 131 -1.49 17.87 1.41
N ILE A 132 -0.92 16.96 0.63
CA ILE A 132 -0.08 17.27 -0.53
C ILE A 132 -0.89 18.08 -1.55
N ALA A 133 -2.14 17.66 -1.82
CA ALA A 133 -3.04 18.35 -2.74
C ALA A 133 -3.31 19.80 -2.29
N LYS A 134 -3.64 19.98 -1.02
CA LYS A 134 -3.87 21.32 -0.45
C LYS A 134 -2.63 22.19 -0.53
N ARG A 135 -1.45 21.67 -0.15
CA ARG A 135 -0.17 22.41 -0.21
C ARG A 135 0.19 22.84 -1.64
N ASN A 136 -0.15 21.99 -2.63
CA ASN A 136 0.13 22.26 -4.05
C ASN A 136 -1.01 23.01 -4.77
N GLY A 137 -2.08 23.39 -4.08
CA GLY A 137 -3.18 24.19 -4.63
C GLY A 137 -4.06 23.44 -5.63
N PHE A 138 -4.26 22.15 -5.44
CA PHE A 138 -5.26 21.38 -6.18
C PHE A 138 -6.64 21.56 -5.54
N ASP A 139 -7.65 21.78 -6.40
CA ASP A 139 -9.05 21.93 -5.98
C ASP A 139 -9.75 20.56 -5.92
N LEU A 140 -9.30 19.61 -6.75
CA LEU A 140 -9.86 18.26 -6.83
C LEU A 140 -8.76 17.25 -7.16
N ILE A 141 -8.75 16.15 -6.42
CA ILE A 141 -7.99 14.94 -6.77
C ILE A 141 -8.96 13.83 -7.10
N ILE A 142 -8.72 13.17 -8.22
CA ILE A 142 -9.46 11.98 -8.66
C ILE A 142 -8.50 10.79 -8.53
N SER A 143 -8.95 9.71 -7.85
CA SER A 143 -8.19 8.47 -7.76
C SER A 143 -8.71 7.39 -8.69
N SER A 144 -7.86 6.38 -9.00
CA SER A 144 -8.28 5.19 -9.75
C SER A 144 -9.47 4.45 -9.09
N PRO A 145 -10.35 3.77 -9.86
CA PRO A 145 -10.21 3.52 -11.31
C PRO A 145 -10.77 4.65 -12.17
N VAL A 146 -9.98 5.13 -13.13
CA VAL A 146 -10.38 6.12 -14.15
C VAL A 146 -10.19 5.51 -15.52
N VAL A 147 -11.17 5.69 -16.42
CA VAL A 147 -11.09 5.13 -17.77
C VAL A 147 -10.03 5.85 -18.63
N TYR A 148 -9.91 7.15 -18.44
CA TYR A 148 -8.93 7.98 -19.14
C TYR A 148 -8.63 9.23 -18.34
N ALA A 149 -7.35 9.56 -18.23
CA ALA A 149 -6.85 10.85 -17.76
C ALA A 149 -5.74 11.33 -18.72
N SER A 150 -5.70 12.64 -19.00
CA SER A 150 -4.57 13.21 -19.73
C SER A 150 -3.30 13.05 -18.89
N PRO A 151 -2.13 12.77 -19.51
CA PRO A 151 -0.85 12.71 -18.79
C PRO A 151 -0.55 13.97 -17.97
N ASP A 152 -0.98 15.13 -18.43
CA ASP A 152 -0.79 16.41 -17.73
C ASP A 152 -1.54 16.50 -16.40
N LEU A 153 -2.56 15.66 -16.19
CA LEU A 153 -3.31 15.59 -14.94
C LEU A 153 -2.72 14.56 -13.96
N ASN A 154 -1.84 13.68 -14.43
CA ASN A 154 -1.25 12.66 -13.58
C ASN A 154 -0.22 13.29 -12.63
N ILE A 155 -0.51 13.20 -11.35
CA ILE A 155 0.36 13.70 -10.26
C ILE A 155 0.88 12.55 -9.39
N THR A 156 0.80 11.31 -9.85
CA THR A 156 1.23 10.13 -9.07
C THR A 156 2.69 10.23 -8.65
N ASP A 157 3.58 10.63 -9.57
CA ASP A 157 5.00 10.83 -9.27
C ASP A 157 5.23 11.92 -8.21
N LEU A 158 4.48 13.03 -8.29
CA LEU A 158 4.54 14.09 -7.28
C LEU A 158 4.14 13.56 -5.89
N ILE A 159 3.10 12.74 -5.83
CA ILE A 159 2.66 12.13 -4.57
C ILE A 159 3.72 11.18 -4.03
N LEU A 160 4.27 10.31 -4.87
CA LEU A 160 5.33 9.37 -4.47
C LEU A 160 6.57 10.09 -3.95
N GLU A 161 7.04 11.13 -4.65
CA GLU A 161 8.19 11.95 -4.21
C GLU A 161 7.93 12.58 -2.83
N GLN A 162 6.74 13.11 -2.59
CA GLN A 162 6.41 13.70 -1.30
C GLN A 162 6.31 12.66 -0.18
N LEU A 163 5.73 11.49 -0.46
CA LEU A 163 5.68 10.37 0.49
C LEU A 163 7.08 9.86 0.85
N GLU A 164 8.01 9.86 -0.10
CA GLU A 164 9.41 9.51 0.16
C GLU A 164 10.08 10.51 1.11
N VAL A 165 9.87 11.81 0.89
CA VAL A 165 10.41 12.87 1.75
C VAL A 165 9.83 12.77 3.16
N GLU A 166 8.52 12.60 3.30
CA GLU A 166 7.85 12.46 4.60
C GLU A 166 8.32 11.21 5.34
N PHE A 167 8.39 10.07 4.66
CA PHE A 167 8.88 8.84 5.25
C PHE A 167 10.35 8.94 5.72
N ALA A 168 11.21 9.60 4.94
CA ALA A 168 12.59 9.84 5.34
C ALA A 168 12.69 10.73 6.59
N ALA A 169 11.85 11.76 6.70
CA ALA A 169 11.79 12.64 7.87
C ALA A 169 11.37 11.87 9.13
N ASP A 170 10.30 11.05 9.04
CA ASP A 170 9.81 10.22 10.14
C ASP A 170 10.88 9.23 10.63
N GLN A 171 11.63 8.62 9.70
CA GLN A 171 12.72 7.72 10.05
C GLN A 171 13.87 8.43 10.78
N MET A 172 14.14 9.70 10.45
CA MET A 172 15.17 10.51 11.14
C MET A 172 14.72 10.85 12.56
N GLU A 173 13.45 11.21 12.78
CA GLU A 173 12.91 11.50 14.10
C GLU A 173 12.95 10.28 15.02
N LEU A 174 12.60 9.09 14.51
CA LEU A 174 12.64 7.83 15.24
C LEU A 174 14.06 7.37 15.57
N SER A 175 15.07 7.84 14.85
CA SER A 175 16.47 7.49 15.03
C SER A 175 17.24 8.45 15.95
N THR A 176 16.60 9.56 16.36
CA THR A 176 17.22 10.54 17.27
C THR A 176 16.90 10.14 18.71
N PRO A 177 17.90 9.84 19.54
CA PRO A 177 17.74 9.37 20.93
C PRO A 177 17.22 10.47 21.87
#